data_95b740772ef0d3d0ce7810fb49094b2f
#
_entry.id   95b740772ef0d3d0ce7810fb49094b2f
#
_cell.length_a   1.000
_cell.length_b   1.000
_cell.length_c   1.000
_cell.angle_alpha   90.00
_cell.angle_beta   90.00
_cell.angle_gamma   90.00
#
_symmetry.space_group_name_H-M   'P 1'
#
loop_
_entity.id
_entity.type
_entity.pdbx_description
1 polymer ?
#
loop_
_entity_poly.entity_id
_entity_poly.type
_entity_poly.pdbx_seq_one_letter_code
_entity_poly.pdbx_strand_id
1 'polypeptide(L)' 'MEHRHRMTLERIREHLARADSELEAAQHFLDPETRDEDEVAFVRAIANARTLVGDALETARWRHEETERE' A
#
# COMPACT_ATOMS: atom_id res chain seq x y z
N MET A 1 27.10 -0.08 2.11
CA MET A 1 25.94 0.54 2.76
C MET A 1 24.81 0.93 1.83
N GLU A 2 25.12 1.53 0.68
CA GLU A 2 24.11 1.88 -0.31
C GLU A 2 23.36 0.66 -0.84
N HIS A 3 24.08 -0.44 -1.08
CA HIS A 3 23.47 -1.69 -1.53
C HIS A 3 22.47 -2.23 -0.51
N ARG A 4 22.82 -2.16 0.78
CA ARG A 4 21.96 -2.64 1.86
C ARG A 4 20.69 -1.79 1.98
N HIS A 5 20.84 -0.48 1.84
CA HIS A 5 19.72 0.46 1.87
C HIS A 5 18.75 0.21 0.70
N ARG A 6 19.30 -0.01 -0.48
CA ARG A 6 18.52 -0.31 -1.68
C ARG A 6 17.71 -1.61 -1.50
N MET A 7 18.33 -2.67 -0.97
CA MET A 7 17.64 -3.93 -0.70
C MET A 7 16.52 -3.75 0.31
N THR A 8 16.73 -2.91 1.32
CA THR A 8 15.71 -2.62 2.32
C THR A 8 14.52 -1.94 1.69
N LEU A 9 14.75 -0.94 0.83
CA LEU A 9 13.68 -0.24 0.12
C LEU A 9 12.91 -1.17 -0.80
N GLU A 10 13.60 -2.06 -1.50
CA GLU A 10 12.96 -3.05 -2.37
C GLU A 10 12.05 -3.99 -1.59
N ARG A 11 12.50 -4.45 -0.43
CA ARG A 11 11.69 -5.33 0.43
C ARG A 11 10.46 -4.62 0.97
N ILE A 12 10.63 -3.39 1.40
CA ILE A 12 9.49 -2.57 1.86
C ILE A 12 8.47 -2.43 0.74
N ARG A 13 8.94 -2.12 -0.45
CA ARG A 13 8.09 -1.97 -1.61
C ARG A 13 7.33 -3.25 -1.93
N GLU A 14 8.00 -4.40 -1.88
CA GLU A 14 7.37 -5.70 -2.12
C GLU A 14 6.27 -5.99 -1.10
N HIS A 15 6.53 -5.74 0.17
CA HIS A 15 5.54 -5.95 1.22
C HIS A 15 4.35 -5.00 1.07
N LEU A 16 4.61 -3.75 0.71
CA LEU A 16 3.54 -2.78 0.51
C LEU A 16 2.67 -3.17 -0.69
N ALA A 17 3.28 -3.63 -1.78
CA ALA A 17 2.55 -4.07 -2.96
C ALA A 17 1.65 -5.27 -2.62
N ARG A 18 2.17 -6.19 -1.82
CA ARG A 18 1.40 -7.35 -1.37
C ARG A 18 0.23 -6.91 -0.48
N ALA A 19 0.49 -5.97 0.43
CA ALA A 19 -0.55 -5.43 1.30
C ALA A 19 -1.67 -4.79 0.49
N ASP A 20 -1.32 -4.01 -0.54
CA ASP A 20 -2.31 -3.39 -1.40
C ASP A 20 -3.16 -4.43 -2.13
N SER A 21 -2.52 -5.48 -2.65
CA SER A 21 -3.23 -6.57 -3.32
C SER A 21 -4.20 -7.29 -2.37
N GLU A 22 -3.79 -7.49 -1.13
CA GLU A 22 -4.63 -8.12 -0.12
C GLU A 22 -5.80 -7.23 0.28
N LEU A 23 -5.58 -5.93 0.38
CA LEU A 23 -6.64 -4.97 0.67
C LEU A 23 -7.64 -4.92 -0.49
N GLU A 24 -7.15 -4.97 -1.72
CA GLU A 24 -8.02 -5.01 -2.89
C GLU A 24 -8.90 -6.27 -2.87
N ALA A 25 -8.30 -7.42 -2.57
CA ALA A 25 -9.06 -8.66 -2.45
C ALA A 25 -10.12 -8.56 -1.36
N ALA A 26 -9.79 -7.95 -0.23
CA ALA A 26 -10.74 -7.75 0.86
C ALA A 26 -11.93 -6.87 0.41
N GLN A 27 -11.67 -5.85 -0.40
CA GLN A 27 -12.73 -4.99 -0.93
C GLN A 27 -13.76 -5.75 -1.77
N HIS A 28 -13.35 -6.82 -2.45
CA HIS A 28 -14.25 -7.61 -3.27
C HIS A 28 -15.31 -8.35 -2.45
N PHE A 29 -15.06 -8.56 -1.17
CA PHE A 29 -16.02 -9.21 -0.27
C PHE A 29 -17.00 -8.23 0.35
N LEU A 30 -16.77 -6.94 0.20
CA LEU A 30 -17.62 -5.90 0.77
C LEU A 30 -18.53 -5.30 -0.29
N ASP A 31 -19.78 -5.01 0.10
CA ASP A 31 -20.73 -4.36 -0.77
C ASP A 31 -20.54 -2.84 -0.67
N PRO A 32 -20.15 -2.16 -1.78
CA PRO A 32 -19.94 -0.71 -1.73
C PRO A 32 -21.23 0.07 -1.47
N GLU A 33 -22.39 -0.55 -1.64
CA GLU A 33 -23.68 0.07 -1.41
C GLU A 33 -24.30 -0.32 -0.07
N THR A 34 -23.55 -1.01 0.77
CA THR A 34 -24.05 -1.48 2.06
C THR A 34 -24.53 -0.33 2.94
N ARG A 35 -25.57 -0.61 3.73
CA ARG A 35 -26.06 0.32 4.75
C ARG A 35 -25.72 -0.15 6.16
N ASP A 36 -25.07 -1.30 6.26
CA ASP A 36 -24.63 -1.82 7.55
C ASP A 36 -23.47 -0.97 8.06
N GLU A 37 -23.62 -0.42 9.26
CA GLU A 37 -22.62 0.47 9.84
C GLU A 37 -21.24 -0.16 9.97
N ASP A 38 -21.18 -1.44 10.34
CA ASP A 38 -19.92 -2.14 10.49
C ASP A 38 -19.24 -2.33 9.14
N GLU A 39 -19.99 -2.73 8.11
CA GLU A 39 -19.45 -2.85 6.77
C GLU A 39 -18.99 -1.52 6.20
N VAL A 40 -19.76 -0.46 6.43
CA VAL A 40 -19.39 0.90 5.99
C VAL A 40 -18.07 1.30 6.64
N ALA A 41 -17.90 1.00 7.93
CA ALA A 41 -16.64 1.29 8.63
C ALA A 41 -15.47 0.52 8.01
N PHE A 42 -15.65 -0.76 7.65
CA PHE A 42 -14.63 -1.55 6.99
C PHE A 42 -14.30 -1.02 5.60
N VAL A 43 -15.29 -0.67 4.82
CA VAL A 43 -15.08 -0.10 3.48
C VAL A 43 -14.22 1.14 3.57
N ARG A 44 -14.57 2.03 4.50
CA ARG A 44 -13.84 3.28 4.71
C ARG A 44 -12.41 3.03 5.18
N ALA A 45 -12.22 2.12 6.14
CA ALA A 45 -10.91 1.78 6.67
C ALA A 45 -10.00 1.20 5.58
N ILE A 46 -10.53 0.31 4.75
CA ILE A 46 -9.77 -0.31 3.65
C ILE A 46 -9.38 0.75 2.62
N ALA A 47 -10.31 1.63 2.26
CA ALA A 47 -10.02 2.71 1.32
C ALA A 47 -8.90 3.62 1.83
N ASN A 48 -8.97 3.98 3.12
CA ASN A 48 -7.93 4.79 3.75
C ASN A 48 -6.59 4.06 3.79
N ALA A 49 -6.61 2.77 4.12
CA ALA A 49 -5.40 1.95 4.16
C ALA A 49 -4.75 1.85 2.78
N ARG A 50 -5.54 1.66 1.74
CA ARG A 50 -5.02 1.60 0.36
C ARG A 50 -4.41 2.93 -0.06
N THR A 51 -5.00 4.04 0.33
CA THR A 51 -4.44 5.37 0.06
C THR A 51 -3.08 5.52 0.73
N LEU A 52 -2.97 5.14 2.00
CA LEU A 52 -1.71 5.20 2.73
C LEU A 52 -0.64 4.28 2.14
N VAL A 53 -1.02 3.08 1.74
CA VAL A 53 -0.10 2.14 1.09
C VAL A 53 0.37 2.70 -0.24
N GLY A 54 -0.53 3.28 -1.02
CA GLY A 54 -0.20 3.91 -2.30
C GLY A 54 0.79 5.04 -2.13
N ASP A 55 0.58 5.90 -1.13
CA ASP A 55 1.50 7.00 -0.83
C ASP A 55 2.88 6.47 -0.42
N ALA A 56 2.91 5.41 0.39
CA ALA A 56 4.16 4.80 0.82
C ALA A 56 4.92 4.18 -0.36
N LEU A 57 4.21 3.52 -1.28
CA LEU A 57 4.80 2.95 -2.49
C LEU A 57 5.41 4.05 -3.37
N GLU A 58 4.70 5.15 -3.52
CA GLU A 58 5.19 6.29 -4.29
C GLU A 58 6.43 6.89 -3.66
N THR A 59 6.45 7.03 -2.34
CA THR A 59 7.62 7.53 -1.61
C THR A 59 8.82 6.60 -1.80
N ALA A 60 8.62 5.31 -1.69
CA ALA A 60 9.68 4.32 -1.88
C ALA A 60 10.24 4.38 -3.29
N ARG A 61 9.38 4.55 -4.29
CA ARG A 61 9.77 4.68 -5.68
C ARG A 61 10.63 5.92 -5.89
N TRP A 62 10.22 7.04 -5.32
CA TRP A 62 10.96 8.30 -5.40
C TRP A 62 12.36 8.15 -4.85
N ARG A 63 12.49 7.57 -3.68
CA ARG A 63 13.79 7.38 -3.04
C ARG A 63 14.69 6.44 -3.81
N HIS A 64 14.11 5.41 -4.42
CA HIS A 64 14.85 4.47 -5.26
C HIS A 64 15.43 5.18 -6.49
N GLU A 65 14.64 6.02 -7.15
CA GLU A 65 15.06 6.79 -8.31
C GLU A 65 16.19 7.78 -7.96
N GLU A 66 16.07 8.47 -6.83
CA GLU A 66 17.11 9.38 -6.36
C GLU A 66 18.43 8.65 -6.11
N THR A 67 18.37 7.48 -5.51
CA THR A 67 19.55 6.66 -5.24
C THR A 67 20.24 6.23 -6.53
N GLU A 68 19.48 5.89 -7.54
CA GLU A 68 20.04 5.50 -8.84
C GLU A 68 20.69 6.65 -9.60
N ARG A 69 20.24 7.86 -9.39
CA ARG A 69 20.81 9.04 -10.06
C ARG A 69 22.15 9.47 -9.49
N GLU A 70 22.41 9.12 -8.26
CA GLU A 70 23.69 9.42 -7.62
C GLU A 70 24.71 8.31 -7.88
#